data_66665d6e80e6435d3772786d64700cc7
#
_entry.id   66665d6e80e6435d3772786d64700cc7
#
_cell.length_a   1.000
_cell.length_b   1.000
_cell.length_c   1.000
_cell.angle_alpha   90.00
_cell.angle_beta   90.00
_cell.angle_gamma   90.00
#
_symmetry.space_group_name_H-M   'P 1'
#
loop_
_entity.id
_entity.type
_entity.pdbx_description
1 polymer ?
#
loop_
_entity_poly.entity_id
_entity_poly.type
_entity_poly.pdbx_seq_one_letter_code
_entity_poly.pdbx_strand_id
1 'polypeptide(L)'
;MLTKDLLRVSRAGGGYHLQFADADAERLAARVLGIYQGHVGESRESLATALAELEREADDFKLVRGLAKLVEREATFETQAPVDPVRARRRVFEAAADIGVVGEAERGRALAEAADHFGTDAAALADALYADRESRQVLTDVDSRWGPAELRTQYNLSLAQTALFDATAVRVRSSDPKALVSAVKRLRLLYEIRRTETGREVVVTGPDALFSNTRRYGTRFARLLRTVAAASEWELTATIDDRGTERELALSDGDVAVPGVEPVTEVSYDSGVEAEFAGRFAALDLDWDLVREPEPLAAGEHVVIPDFAFDWRPGADTGVRDTGRGRDSDGTGDAPFRVFFEIMGFWTPEYVEKKLARLDALEDVEMLVAVDESLGVGEAVDATDARAIPYSGTVRVKDVRDALRPYEQRLVRESAADIPDELRPDASVVSLADLAAEHGVREDALEDVSFPTHERVGRTLVAPDVLDELAERIQPGMGYEAASDRLAEYGIEDDSAALARLGYRVAWAGLGSGTIEPRDPEV
;
A
#
# COMPACT_ATOMS: atom_id res chain seq x y z
N MET A 1 -7.61 18.54 9.94
CA MET A 1 -7.17 18.61 11.34
C MET A 1 -7.15 20.06 11.76
N LEU A 2 -7.61 20.38 12.99
CA LEU A 2 -7.60 21.72 13.55
C LEU A 2 -6.28 22.01 14.29
N THR A 3 -6.10 23.19 14.80
CA THR A 3 -5.03 23.56 15.72
C THR A 3 -5.46 23.26 17.17
N LYS A 4 -4.52 22.99 18.07
CA LYS A 4 -4.82 22.58 19.46
C LYS A 4 -5.61 23.63 20.27
N ASP A 5 -5.45 24.90 19.97
CA ASP A 5 -6.19 26.01 20.59
C ASP A 5 -7.70 25.97 20.26
N LEU A 6 -8.05 25.37 19.12
CA LEU A 6 -9.44 25.17 18.71
C LEU A 6 -10.08 23.88 19.26
N LEU A 7 -9.32 23.11 20.06
CA LEU A 7 -9.83 21.87 20.63
C LEU A 7 -10.98 22.17 21.62
N ARG A 8 -12.10 21.51 21.42
CA ARG A 8 -13.30 21.57 22.28
C ARG A 8 -13.35 20.27 23.08
N VAL A 9 -12.92 20.33 24.33
CA VAL A 9 -12.84 19.17 25.22
C VAL A 9 -13.37 19.50 26.61
N SER A 10 -14.16 18.60 27.18
CA SER A 10 -14.56 18.60 28.59
C SER A 10 -13.72 17.57 29.36
N ARG A 11 -13.29 17.96 30.55
CA ARG A 11 -12.54 17.10 31.49
C ARG A 11 -13.40 16.72 32.71
N ALA A 12 -14.72 16.82 32.57
CA ALA A 12 -15.66 16.48 33.63
C ALA A 12 -15.49 15.00 34.04
N GLY A 13 -15.57 14.73 35.34
CA GLY A 13 -15.45 13.38 35.88
C GLY A 13 -14.08 12.73 35.70
N GLY A 14 -13.02 13.50 35.35
CA GLY A 14 -11.69 12.96 35.10
C GLY A 14 -11.47 12.40 33.68
N GLY A 15 -12.52 12.40 32.84
CA GLY A 15 -12.46 11.92 31.45
C GLY A 15 -11.86 12.93 30.48
N TYR A 16 -11.89 12.57 29.18
CA TYR A 16 -11.49 13.41 28.06
C TYR A 16 -12.55 13.32 26.97
N HIS A 17 -13.54 14.21 27.05
CA HIS A 17 -14.73 14.14 26.22
C HIS A 17 -14.74 15.25 25.18
N LEU A 18 -14.76 14.90 23.91
CA LEU A 18 -14.86 15.86 22.81
C LEU A 18 -16.28 16.44 22.72
N GLN A 19 -16.37 17.74 22.49
CA GLN A 19 -17.63 18.42 22.26
C GLN A 19 -17.86 18.51 20.76
N PHE A 20 -18.44 17.46 20.19
CA PHE A 20 -18.78 17.40 18.78
C PHE A 20 -19.84 18.42 18.40
N ALA A 21 -19.84 18.80 17.13
CA ALA A 21 -20.89 19.63 16.54
C ALA A 21 -22.08 18.74 16.19
N ASP A 22 -23.24 19.05 16.72
CA ASP A 22 -24.52 18.39 16.45
C ASP A 22 -25.19 18.90 15.15
N ALA A 23 -26.40 18.44 14.86
CA ALA A 23 -27.15 18.85 13.67
C ALA A 23 -27.46 20.35 13.65
N ASP A 24 -27.61 20.99 14.81
CA ASP A 24 -27.91 22.43 14.88
C ASP A 24 -26.73 23.28 14.38
N ALA A 25 -25.51 22.75 14.46
CA ALA A 25 -24.32 23.40 13.92
C ALA A 25 -24.28 23.49 12.38
N GLU A 26 -25.16 22.79 11.66
CA GLU A 26 -25.26 22.90 10.19
C GLU A 26 -25.67 24.30 9.74
N ARG A 27 -26.50 24.98 10.52
CA ARG A 27 -26.87 26.40 10.25
C ARG A 27 -25.65 27.30 10.36
N LEU A 28 -24.79 27.04 11.34
CA LEU A 28 -23.56 27.79 11.52
C LEU A 28 -22.57 27.50 10.40
N ALA A 29 -22.44 26.23 10.00
CA ALA A 29 -21.63 25.82 8.86
C ALA A 29 -22.09 26.49 7.54
N ALA A 30 -23.41 26.55 7.31
CA ALA A 30 -23.97 27.26 6.17
C ALA A 30 -23.66 28.78 6.20
N ARG A 31 -23.72 29.41 7.37
CA ARG A 31 -23.34 30.84 7.52
C ARG A 31 -21.86 31.06 7.22
N VAL A 32 -20.96 30.19 7.72
CA VAL A 32 -19.52 30.27 7.43
C VAL A 32 -19.27 30.15 5.93
N LEU A 33 -19.86 29.16 5.25
CA LEU A 33 -19.73 28.99 3.79
C LEU A 33 -20.28 30.24 3.06
N GLY A 34 -21.44 30.75 3.45
CA GLY A 34 -22.03 31.94 2.86
C GLY A 34 -21.17 33.20 3.01
N ILE A 35 -20.48 33.35 4.17
CA ILE A 35 -19.55 34.47 4.40
C ILE A 35 -18.37 34.36 3.42
N TYR A 36 -17.75 33.19 3.27
CA TYR A 36 -16.66 33.00 2.31
C TYR A 36 -17.12 33.29 0.87
N GLN A 37 -18.23 32.72 0.45
CA GLN A 37 -18.78 32.93 -0.90
C GLN A 37 -19.14 34.40 -1.16
N GLY A 38 -19.68 35.09 -0.17
CA GLY A 38 -20.07 36.50 -0.27
C GLY A 38 -18.89 37.48 -0.28
N HIS A 39 -17.69 37.03 0.11
CA HIS A 39 -16.48 37.86 0.14
C HIS A 39 -15.49 37.54 -1.00
N VAL A 40 -15.90 36.78 -2.02
CA VAL A 40 -15.10 36.62 -3.23
C VAL A 40 -14.95 37.98 -3.91
N GLY A 41 -13.72 38.37 -4.18
CA GLY A 41 -13.37 39.73 -4.66
C GLY A 41 -13.00 40.73 -3.56
N GLU A 42 -13.13 40.36 -2.29
CA GLU A 42 -12.80 41.23 -1.15
C GLU A 42 -11.49 40.81 -0.45
N SER A 43 -10.97 41.71 0.39
CA SER A 43 -9.74 41.47 1.14
C SER A 43 -9.95 40.44 2.28
N ARG A 44 -8.84 39.74 2.63
CA ARG A 44 -8.82 38.85 3.79
C ARG A 44 -9.22 39.59 5.10
N GLU A 45 -8.94 40.88 5.22
CA GLU A 45 -9.32 41.68 6.37
C GLU A 45 -10.82 41.88 6.44
N SER A 46 -11.51 42.11 5.31
CA SER A 46 -12.97 42.20 5.22
C SER A 46 -13.61 40.86 5.64
N LEU A 47 -13.14 39.74 5.07
CA LEU A 47 -13.57 38.41 5.42
C LEU A 47 -13.37 38.12 6.92
N ALA A 48 -12.20 38.44 7.47
CA ALA A 48 -11.89 38.24 8.88
C ALA A 48 -12.81 39.05 9.80
N THR A 49 -13.20 40.28 9.37
CA THR A 49 -14.17 41.12 10.12
C THR A 49 -15.54 40.46 10.16
N ALA A 50 -16.04 39.98 9.01
CA ALA A 50 -17.34 39.31 8.95
C ALA A 50 -17.37 38.00 9.78
N LEU A 51 -16.27 37.22 9.75
CA LEU A 51 -16.13 36.02 10.59
C LEU A 51 -16.09 36.38 12.09
N ALA A 52 -15.40 37.47 12.46
CA ALA A 52 -15.35 37.95 13.85
C ALA A 52 -16.72 38.44 14.35
N GLU A 53 -17.58 38.93 13.46
CA GLU A 53 -18.98 39.24 13.78
C GLU A 53 -19.78 37.98 14.08
N LEU A 54 -19.65 36.96 13.22
CA LEU A 54 -20.28 35.67 13.45
C LEU A 54 -19.80 35.03 14.76
N GLU A 55 -18.49 35.13 15.09
CA GLU A 55 -17.94 34.63 16.36
C GLU A 55 -18.59 35.30 17.60
N ARG A 56 -18.92 36.58 17.51
CA ARG A 56 -19.58 37.33 18.62
C ARG A 56 -21.03 36.96 18.79
N GLU A 57 -21.69 36.54 17.71
CA GLU A 57 -23.08 36.10 17.72
C GLU A 57 -23.28 34.65 18.16
N ALA A 58 -22.26 33.82 17.95
CA ALA A 58 -22.32 32.39 18.23
C ALA A 58 -22.01 32.07 19.70
N ASP A 59 -22.69 31.06 20.25
CA ASP A 59 -22.45 30.57 21.61
C ASP A 59 -21.04 30.00 21.81
N ASP A 60 -20.40 29.49 20.73
CA ASP A 60 -19.07 28.88 20.74
C ASP A 60 -18.21 29.40 19.58
N PHE A 61 -17.36 30.36 19.91
CA PHE A 61 -16.44 30.96 18.94
C PHE A 61 -15.38 29.93 18.40
N LYS A 62 -15.03 28.90 19.16
CA LYS A 62 -14.10 27.86 18.70
C LYS A 62 -14.70 27.03 17.58
N LEU A 63 -16.01 26.78 17.63
CA LEU A 63 -16.73 26.09 16.56
C LEU A 63 -16.68 26.92 15.27
N VAL A 64 -17.00 28.24 15.35
CA VAL A 64 -16.93 29.14 14.19
C VAL A 64 -15.52 29.13 13.58
N ARG A 65 -14.50 29.35 14.40
CA ARG A 65 -13.10 29.35 13.93
C ARG A 65 -12.69 28.02 13.32
N GLY A 66 -13.12 26.91 13.92
CA GLY A 66 -12.82 25.58 13.41
C GLY A 66 -13.44 25.31 12.05
N LEU A 67 -14.70 25.68 11.86
CA LEU A 67 -15.40 25.61 10.58
C LEU A 67 -14.72 26.53 9.55
N ALA A 68 -14.46 27.80 9.91
CA ALA A 68 -13.79 28.75 9.05
C ALA A 68 -12.40 28.27 8.62
N LYS A 69 -11.62 27.67 9.53
CA LYS A 69 -10.30 27.12 9.23
C LYS A 69 -10.33 25.94 8.25
N LEU A 70 -11.42 25.21 8.18
CA LEU A 70 -11.61 24.16 7.19
C LEU A 70 -11.92 24.75 5.81
N VAL A 71 -12.84 25.73 5.74
CA VAL A 71 -13.19 26.42 4.49
C VAL A 71 -12.01 27.22 3.94
N GLU A 72 -11.21 27.86 4.80
CA GLU A 72 -10.00 28.59 4.39
C GLU A 72 -9.02 27.75 3.56
N ARG A 73 -8.97 26.44 3.79
CA ARG A 73 -8.09 25.53 3.03
C ARG A 73 -8.56 25.24 1.61
N GLU A 74 -9.82 25.48 1.35
CA GLU A 74 -10.45 25.34 0.03
C GLU A 74 -10.61 26.71 -0.65
N ALA A 75 -10.06 27.78 -0.03
CA ALA A 75 -10.11 29.16 -0.52
C ALA A 75 -8.77 29.57 -1.11
N THR A 76 -8.82 30.31 -2.20
CA THR A 76 -7.64 30.86 -2.88
C THR A 76 -7.55 32.36 -2.61
N PHE A 77 -6.38 32.80 -2.15
CA PHE A 77 -6.09 34.21 -1.90
C PHE A 77 -4.93 34.65 -2.76
N GLU A 78 -5.07 35.80 -3.41
CA GLU A 78 -4.06 36.34 -4.30
C GLU A 78 -3.72 37.80 -3.97
N THR A 79 -2.48 38.17 -4.25
CA THR A 79 -2.07 39.57 -4.22
C THR A 79 -2.54 40.26 -5.49
N GLN A 80 -3.53 41.14 -5.39
CA GLN A 80 -4.02 41.95 -6.51
C GLN A 80 -3.42 43.34 -6.44
N ALA A 81 -2.55 43.66 -7.38
CA ALA A 81 -1.93 44.97 -7.49
C ALA A 81 -1.53 45.25 -8.96
N PRO A 82 -1.68 46.51 -9.45
CA PRO A 82 -1.29 46.86 -10.81
C PRO A 82 0.22 46.86 -11.01
N VAL A 83 0.99 46.89 -9.92
CA VAL A 83 2.46 46.88 -9.89
C VAL A 83 2.90 45.92 -8.78
N ASP A 84 3.99 45.19 -9.01
CA ASP A 84 4.60 44.33 -7.98
C ASP A 84 4.89 45.14 -6.70
N PRO A 85 4.33 44.76 -5.54
CA PRO A 85 4.40 45.54 -4.30
C PRO A 85 5.84 45.80 -3.82
N VAL A 86 6.78 44.89 -4.04
CA VAL A 86 8.19 45.04 -3.65
C VAL A 86 8.87 46.10 -4.51
N ARG A 87 8.60 46.06 -5.82
CA ARG A 87 9.11 47.05 -6.75
C ARG A 87 8.50 48.42 -6.51
N ALA A 88 7.19 48.48 -6.24
CA ALA A 88 6.47 49.70 -5.88
C ALA A 88 7.08 50.35 -4.63
N ARG A 89 7.28 49.60 -3.55
CA ARG A 89 7.91 50.09 -2.30
C ARG A 89 9.30 50.65 -2.57
N ARG A 90 10.14 49.90 -3.30
CA ARG A 90 11.50 50.36 -3.59
C ARG A 90 11.49 51.72 -4.29
N ARG A 91 10.72 51.85 -5.37
CA ARG A 91 10.68 53.09 -6.14
C ARG A 91 10.09 54.27 -5.37
N VAL A 92 9.02 54.05 -4.60
CA VAL A 92 8.41 55.11 -3.77
C VAL A 92 9.34 55.55 -2.65
N PHE A 93 10.08 54.62 -2.01
CA PHE A 93 11.04 55.02 -0.97
C PHE A 93 12.30 55.72 -1.54
N GLU A 94 12.76 55.38 -2.75
CA GLU A 94 13.79 56.13 -3.45
C GLU A 94 13.31 57.58 -3.73
N ALA A 95 12.15 57.76 -4.36
CA ALA A 95 11.56 59.06 -4.58
C ALA A 95 11.31 59.85 -3.27
N ALA A 96 10.88 59.19 -2.23
CA ALA A 96 10.66 59.80 -0.91
C ALA A 96 11.98 60.28 -0.27
N ALA A 97 13.07 59.54 -0.45
CA ALA A 97 14.39 59.94 0.03
C ALA A 97 14.92 61.17 -0.73
N ASP A 98 14.73 61.20 -2.05
CA ASP A 98 15.15 62.32 -2.90
C ASP A 98 14.35 63.62 -2.62
N ILE A 99 13.03 63.50 -2.35
CA ILE A 99 12.16 64.63 -2.05
C ILE A 99 12.32 65.13 -0.60
N GLY A 100 12.73 64.26 0.33
CA GLY A 100 12.81 64.55 1.77
C GLY A 100 11.40 64.67 2.39
N VAL A 101 10.63 63.58 2.40
CA VAL A 101 9.24 63.51 2.86
C VAL A 101 9.13 63.76 4.36
N VAL A 102 8.42 64.82 4.76
CA VAL A 102 8.11 65.18 6.13
C VAL A 102 6.62 65.33 6.36
N GLY A 103 5.80 65.48 5.32
CA GLY A 103 4.35 65.68 5.40
C GLY A 103 3.59 65.06 4.23
N GLU A 104 2.27 65.21 4.24
CA GLU A 104 1.39 64.58 3.24
C GLU A 104 1.60 65.11 1.82
N ALA A 105 1.98 66.43 1.69
CA ALA A 105 2.24 67.03 0.39
C ALA A 105 3.47 66.42 -0.27
N GLU A 106 4.56 66.22 0.50
CA GLU A 106 5.77 65.55 0.03
C GLU A 106 5.56 64.07 -0.28
N ARG A 107 4.77 63.38 0.56
CA ARG A 107 4.31 62.01 0.33
C ARG A 107 3.56 61.87 -1.00
N GLY A 108 2.61 62.78 -1.24
CA GLY A 108 1.87 62.80 -2.50
C GLY A 108 2.76 63.03 -3.74
N ARG A 109 3.80 63.88 -3.64
CA ARG A 109 4.77 64.09 -4.72
C ARG A 109 5.62 62.82 -4.97
N ALA A 110 6.08 62.14 -3.92
CA ALA A 110 6.84 60.93 -4.05
C ALA A 110 6.04 59.79 -4.70
N LEU A 111 4.74 59.67 -4.30
CA LEU A 111 3.84 58.70 -4.93
C LEU A 111 3.58 59.04 -6.41
N ALA A 112 3.35 60.32 -6.74
CA ALA A 112 3.11 60.74 -8.12
C ALA A 112 4.34 60.46 -9.02
N GLU A 113 5.53 60.81 -8.57
CA GLU A 113 6.77 60.53 -9.32
C GLU A 113 6.99 59.04 -9.54
N ALA A 114 6.77 58.24 -8.51
CA ALA A 114 6.90 56.80 -8.63
C ALA A 114 5.79 56.18 -9.52
N ALA A 115 4.58 56.73 -9.48
CA ALA A 115 3.44 56.29 -10.30
C ALA A 115 3.70 56.54 -11.80
N ASP A 116 4.25 57.70 -12.13
CA ASP A 116 4.65 58.03 -13.51
C ASP A 116 5.66 57.01 -14.06
N HIS A 117 6.59 56.53 -13.22
CA HIS A 117 7.58 55.51 -13.63
C HIS A 117 6.91 54.17 -14.00
N PHE A 118 5.80 53.82 -13.35
CA PHE A 118 5.08 52.54 -13.61
C PHE A 118 3.90 52.71 -14.58
N GLY A 119 3.61 53.93 -15.03
CA GLY A 119 2.46 54.20 -15.90
C GLY A 119 1.11 53.98 -15.22
N THR A 120 1.02 54.23 -13.91
CA THR A 120 -0.18 54.10 -13.09
C THR A 120 -0.48 55.45 -12.39
N ASP A 121 -1.60 55.53 -11.66
CA ASP A 121 -1.88 56.70 -10.83
C ASP A 121 -1.34 56.54 -9.40
N ALA A 122 -1.20 57.66 -8.69
CA ALA A 122 -0.62 57.72 -7.35
C ALA A 122 -1.47 56.97 -6.32
N ALA A 123 -2.81 56.90 -6.48
CA ALA A 123 -3.71 56.21 -5.57
C ALA A 123 -3.57 54.71 -5.76
N ALA A 124 -3.63 54.22 -6.99
CA ALA A 124 -3.43 52.80 -7.32
C ALA A 124 -2.03 52.30 -6.89
N LEU A 125 -0.98 53.14 -7.04
CA LEU A 125 0.34 52.83 -6.52
C LEU A 125 0.39 52.76 -5.00
N ALA A 126 -0.27 53.69 -4.30
CA ALA A 126 -0.37 53.70 -2.83
C ALA A 126 -1.04 52.43 -2.31
N ASP A 127 -2.11 51.97 -2.96
CA ASP A 127 -2.82 50.73 -2.61
C ASP A 127 -1.94 49.52 -2.90
N ALA A 128 -1.16 49.52 -3.98
CA ALA A 128 -0.23 48.45 -4.34
C ALA A 128 0.91 48.25 -3.33
N LEU A 129 1.34 49.31 -2.62
CA LEU A 129 2.51 49.28 -1.73
C LEU A 129 2.53 48.11 -0.75
N TYR A 130 1.38 47.69 -0.27
CA TYR A 130 1.24 46.67 0.77
C TYR A 130 0.18 45.59 0.42
N ALA A 131 -0.14 45.45 -0.86
CA ALA A 131 -1.11 44.45 -1.34
C ALA A 131 -0.66 43.02 -1.09
N ASP A 132 0.66 42.80 -0.94
CA ASP A 132 1.25 41.48 -0.57
C ASP A 132 1.17 41.14 0.91
N ARG A 133 0.64 42.03 1.77
CA ARG A 133 0.36 41.67 3.16
C ARG A 133 -0.82 40.70 3.21
N GLU A 134 -0.70 39.68 4.06
CA GLU A 134 -1.73 38.65 4.22
C GLU A 134 -3.14 39.24 4.41
N SER A 135 -3.29 40.28 5.24
CA SER A 135 -4.59 40.93 5.47
C SER A 135 -5.19 41.60 4.24
N ARG A 136 -4.37 41.98 3.25
CA ARG A 136 -4.75 42.68 2.02
C ARG A 136 -4.90 41.78 0.79
N GLN A 137 -4.48 40.51 0.90
CA GLN A 137 -4.74 39.55 -0.16
C GLN A 137 -6.25 39.45 -0.41
N VAL A 138 -6.61 39.31 -1.67
CA VAL A 138 -8.00 39.22 -2.12
C VAL A 138 -8.40 37.74 -2.22
N LEU A 139 -9.55 37.40 -1.69
CA LEU A 139 -10.16 36.10 -1.89
C LEU A 139 -10.65 36.00 -3.34
N THR A 140 -9.98 35.18 -4.15
CA THR A 140 -10.30 35.06 -5.58
C THR A 140 -11.24 33.89 -5.88
N ASP A 141 -11.20 32.84 -5.08
CA ASP A 141 -12.06 31.68 -5.27
C ASP A 141 -12.28 30.90 -3.98
N VAL A 142 -13.45 30.23 -3.90
CA VAL A 142 -13.81 29.29 -2.83
C VAL A 142 -14.49 28.08 -3.46
N ASP A 143 -13.68 27.04 -3.70
CA ASP A 143 -14.17 25.76 -4.21
C ASP A 143 -14.37 24.77 -3.04
N SER A 144 -15.40 25.02 -2.21
CA SER A 144 -15.71 24.12 -1.10
C SER A 144 -16.37 22.84 -1.60
N ARG A 145 -15.65 21.73 -1.45
CA ARG A 145 -16.19 20.39 -1.72
C ARG A 145 -17.27 19.95 -0.72
N TRP A 146 -17.48 20.69 0.36
CA TRP A 146 -18.42 20.35 1.43
C TRP A 146 -19.63 21.26 1.43
N GLY A 147 -20.82 20.65 1.47
CA GLY A 147 -22.03 21.31 1.92
C GLY A 147 -22.04 21.48 3.45
N PRO A 148 -23.06 22.16 4.03
CA PRO A 148 -23.12 22.43 5.47
C PRO A 148 -23.04 21.18 6.36
N ALA A 149 -23.75 20.10 6.01
CA ALA A 149 -23.75 18.84 6.74
C ALA A 149 -22.39 18.13 6.66
N GLU A 150 -21.79 18.11 5.47
CA GLU A 150 -20.48 17.51 5.26
C GLU A 150 -19.36 18.32 5.94
N LEU A 151 -19.45 19.66 5.95
CA LEU A 151 -18.51 20.52 6.66
C LEU A 151 -18.57 20.28 8.17
N ARG A 152 -19.78 20.10 8.75
CA ARG A 152 -19.96 19.68 10.15
C ARG A 152 -19.30 18.32 10.40
N THR A 153 -19.53 17.34 9.53
CA THR A 153 -18.94 16.00 9.63
C THR A 153 -17.40 16.06 9.55
N GLN A 154 -16.86 16.84 8.60
CA GLN A 154 -15.42 17.08 8.49
C GLN A 154 -14.85 17.80 9.71
N TYR A 155 -15.62 18.70 10.33
CA TYR A 155 -15.23 19.37 11.57
C TYR A 155 -15.09 18.34 12.71
N ASN A 156 -16.07 17.46 12.92
CA ASN A 156 -16.04 16.43 13.95
C ASN A 156 -14.85 15.48 13.77
N LEU A 157 -14.60 15.02 12.54
CA LEU A 157 -13.41 14.23 12.22
C LEU A 157 -12.11 15.00 12.53
N SER A 158 -12.04 16.28 12.15
CA SER A 158 -10.86 17.11 12.40
C SER A 158 -10.62 17.40 13.87
N LEU A 159 -11.70 17.53 14.67
CA LEU A 159 -11.64 17.69 16.12
C LEU A 159 -11.06 16.44 16.78
N ALA A 160 -11.59 15.26 16.44
CA ALA A 160 -11.11 13.98 16.93
C ALA A 160 -9.63 13.71 16.53
N GLN A 161 -9.28 14.00 15.28
CA GLN A 161 -7.89 13.93 14.81
C GLN A 161 -6.96 14.84 15.63
N THR A 162 -7.43 16.05 16.00
CA THR A 162 -6.61 16.99 16.78
C THR A 162 -6.42 16.52 18.21
N ALA A 163 -7.41 15.86 18.81
CA ALA A 163 -7.28 15.25 20.13
C ALA A 163 -6.22 14.15 20.16
N LEU A 164 -6.10 13.35 19.08
CA LEU A 164 -5.13 12.28 18.97
C LEU A 164 -3.68 12.76 18.80
N PHE A 165 -3.41 14.05 18.65
CA PHE A 165 -2.02 14.55 18.63
C PHE A 165 -1.27 14.31 19.94
N ASP A 166 -1.97 14.22 21.04
CA ASP A 166 -1.40 13.93 22.35
C ASP A 166 -1.65 12.47 22.79
N ALA A 167 -2.09 11.60 21.86
CA ALA A 167 -2.24 10.18 22.12
C ALA A 167 -0.87 9.50 22.23
N THR A 168 -0.72 8.60 23.20
CA THR A 168 0.45 7.75 23.42
C THR A 168 0.21 6.32 22.92
N ALA A 169 -1.04 5.86 22.97
CA ALA A 169 -1.50 4.59 22.47
C ALA A 169 -2.98 4.69 22.03
N VAL A 170 -3.37 3.85 21.08
CA VAL A 170 -4.78 3.68 20.69
C VAL A 170 -5.12 2.20 20.62
N ARG A 171 -6.31 1.83 21.07
CA ARG A 171 -6.91 0.51 20.94
C ARG A 171 -8.08 0.64 19.99
N VAL A 172 -8.12 -0.20 18.97
CA VAL A 172 -9.14 -0.11 17.90
C VAL A 172 -9.79 -1.46 17.67
N ARG A 173 -11.12 -1.47 17.61
CA ARG A 173 -11.94 -2.53 17.03
C ARG A 173 -12.55 -2.01 15.75
N SER A 174 -12.57 -2.80 14.70
CA SER A 174 -13.08 -2.38 13.39
C SER A 174 -13.70 -3.56 12.67
N SER A 175 -14.77 -3.31 11.93
CA SER A 175 -15.37 -4.27 10.99
C SER A 175 -14.45 -4.56 9.79
N ASP A 176 -13.45 -3.70 9.54
CA ASP A 176 -12.39 -3.91 8.55
C ASP A 176 -11.00 -3.93 9.22
N PRO A 177 -10.63 -5.03 9.89
CA PRO A 177 -9.35 -5.15 10.56
C PRO A 177 -8.18 -5.19 9.57
N LYS A 178 -8.40 -5.59 8.32
CA LYS A 178 -7.39 -5.67 7.27
C LYS A 178 -6.96 -4.28 6.84
N ALA A 179 -7.90 -3.40 6.48
CA ALA A 179 -7.60 -2.01 6.16
C ALA A 179 -6.96 -1.26 7.34
N LEU A 180 -7.38 -1.57 8.57
CA LEU A 180 -6.79 -1.00 9.78
C LEU A 180 -5.30 -1.36 9.91
N VAL A 181 -4.95 -2.66 9.79
CA VAL A 181 -3.56 -3.11 9.94
C VAL A 181 -2.69 -2.57 8.80
N SER A 182 -3.18 -2.59 7.56
CA SER A 182 -2.50 -1.97 6.41
C SER A 182 -2.20 -0.48 6.66
N ALA A 183 -3.17 0.27 7.18
CA ALA A 183 -2.97 1.68 7.51
C ALA A 183 -1.93 1.88 8.63
N VAL A 184 -1.94 1.02 9.66
CA VAL A 184 -0.95 1.05 10.75
C VAL A 184 0.45 0.83 10.21
N LYS A 185 0.66 -0.18 9.36
CA LYS A 185 1.95 -0.49 8.71
C LYS A 185 2.40 0.69 7.83
N ARG A 186 1.56 1.19 6.93
CA ARG A 186 1.86 2.35 6.07
C ARG A 186 2.23 3.60 6.86
N LEU A 187 1.62 3.82 8.02
CA LEU A 187 1.93 4.92 8.92
C LEU A 187 3.17 4.65 9.80
N ARG A 188 3.80 3.48 9.67
CA ARG A 188 4.97 3.07 10.45
C ARG A 188 4.71 3.18 11.94
N LEU A 189 3.58 2.62 12.38
CA LEU A 189 3.19 2.49 13.78
C LEU A 189 3.42 1.04 14.21
N LEU A 190 3.68 0.82 15.48
CA LEU A 190 3.75 -0.50 16.07
C LEU A 190 2.35 -0.97 16.42
N TYR A 191 2.06 -2.25 16.24
CA TYR A 191 0.77 -2.80 16.61
C TYR A 191 0.88 -4.18 17.23
N GLU A 192 -0.14 -4.53 17.99
CA GLU A 192 -0.36 -5.83 18.58
C GLU A 192 -1.84 -6.16 18.46
N ILE A 193 -2.17 -7.33 17.95
CA ILE A 193 -3.56 -7.78 17.89
C ILE A 193 -3.82 -8.70 19.07
N ARG A 194 -4.80 -8.36 19.89
CA ARG A 194 -5.19 -9.11 21.08
C ARG A 194 -6.58 -9.73 20.89
N ARG A 195 -6.73 -10.95 21.36
CA ARG A 195 -8.05 -11.58 21.48
C ARG A 195 -8.67 -11.15 22.81
N THR A 196 -9.90 -10.62 22.73
CA THR A 196 -10.69 -10.23 23.90
C THR A 196 -11.98 -11.04 23.94
N GLU A 197 -12.72 -10.99 25.05
CA GLU A 197 -14.03 -11.65 25.18
C GLU A 197 -15.04 -11.16 24.12
N THR A 198 -14.90 -9.91 23.67
CA THR A 198 -15.80 -9.25 22.71
C THR A 198 -15.28 -9.25 21.28
N GLY A 199 -14.18 -9.97 20.98
CA GLY A 199 -13.60 -10.04 19.65
C GLY A 199 -12.11 -9.70 19.58
N ARG A 200 -11.63 -9.25 18.43
CA ARG A 200 -10.22 -8.86 18.22
C ARG A 200 -10.05 -7.35 18.39
N GLU A 201 -9.01 -6.95 19.07
CA GLU A 201 -8.62 -5.57 19.30
C GLU A 201 -7.20 -5.33 18.79
N VAL A 202 -6.98 -4.26 18.02
CA VAL A 202 -5.66 -3.83 17.56
C VAL A 202 -5.17 -2.74 18.49
N VAL A 203 -4.11 -3.02 19.24
CA VAL A 203 -3.42 -2.05 20.10
C VAL A 203 -2.29 -1.42 19.28
N VAL A 204 -2.35 -0.13 19.04
CA VAL A 204 -1.38 0.62 18.22
C VAL A 204 -0.59 1.58 19.09
N THR A 205 0.75 1.54 18.97
CA THR A 205 1.66 2.42 19.71
C THR A 205 2.67 3.07 18.76
N GLY A 206 3.32 4.13 19.21
CA GLY A 206 4.49 4.66 18.51
C GLY A 206 5.74 3.84 18.82
N PRO A 207 6.76 3.82 17.92
CA PRO A 207 8.04 3.14 18.16
C PRO A 207 8.76 3.57 19.45
N ASP A 208 8.52 4.77 19.93
CA ASP A 208 9.11 5.31 21.16
C ASP A 208 8.18 5.14 22.39
N ALA A 209 7.11 4.36 22.30
CA ALA A 209 6.23 4.08 23.45
C ALA A 209 6.96 3.38 24.61
N LEU A 210 8.13 2.77 24.31
CA LEU A 210 9.05 2.20 25.30
C LEU A 210 9.92 3.26 26.00
N PHE A 211 10.02 4.47 25.43
CA PHE A 211 10.80 5.58 25.97
C PHE A 211 9.87 6.76 26.26
N SER A 212 9.59 7.02 27.51
CA SER A 212 8.74 8.11 28.00
C SER A 212 9.13 9.44 27.35
N ASN A 213 8.37 9.93 26.38
CA ASN A 213 8.29 11.31 25.85
C ASN A 213 8.27 11.41 24.33
N THR A 214 7.21 10.95 23.64
CA THR A 214 7.15 11.30 22.21
C THR A 214 5.75 11.68 21.73
N ARG A 215 5.52 12.99 21.72
CA ARG A 215 4.49 13.68 20.92
C ARG A 215 4.71 13.54 19.41
N ARG A 216 5.70 12.76 18.97
CA ARG A 216 6.15 12.63 17.58
C ARG A 216 5.17 11.84 16.70
N TYR A 217 4.32 11.00 17.30
CA TYR A 217 3.43 10.08 16.60
C TYR A 217 1.98 10.50 16.59
N GLY A 218 1.59 11.54 17.32
CA GLY A 218 0.22 12.03 17.36
C GLY A 218 -0.37 12.35 15.97
N THR A 219 0.45 12.87 15.05
CA THR A 219 0.02 13.11 13.67
C THR A 219 -0.30 11.81 12.93
N ARG A 220 0.39 10.71 13.24
CA ARG A 220 0.15 9.39 12.64
C ARG A 220 -1.13 8.76 13.18
N PHE A 221 -1.39 8.86 14.48
CA PHE A 221 -2.66 8.45 15.08
C PHE A 221 -3.84 9.26 14.51
N ALA A 222 -3.66 10.57 14.33
CA ALA A 222 -4.65 11.42 13.69
C ALA A 222 -4.95 11.00 12.23
N ARG A 223 -3.94 10.54 11.49
CA ARG A 223 -4.13 10.00 10.13
C ARG A 223 -4.79 8.62 10.16
N LEU A 224 -4.41 7.77 11.13
CA LEU A 224 -5.01 6.45 11.31
C LEU A 224 -6.51 6.54 11.54
N LEU A 225 -6.98 7.53 12.33
CA LEU A 225 -8.40 7.73 12.60
C LEU A 225 -9.24 7.86 11.33
N ARG A 226 -8.71 8.45 10.25
CA ARG A 226 -9.46 8.57 8.99
C ARG A 226 -9.76 7.20 8.37
N THR A 227 -8.81 6.27 8.44
CA THR A 227 -9.04 4.89 7.96
C THR A 227 -9.99 4.15 8.88
N VAL A 228 -9.85 4.31 10.19
CA VAL A 228 -10.75 3.70 11.17
C VAL A 228 -12.18 4.18 10.95
N ALA A 229 -12.37 5.51 10.83
CA ALA A 229 -13.69 6.13 10.66
C ALA A 229 -14.34 5.90 9.27
N ALA A 230 -13.65 5.24 8.35
CA ALA A 230 -14.20 4.79 7.07
C ALA A 230 -14.85 3.40 7.16
N ALA A 231 -14.59 2.63 8.22
CA ALA A 231 -15.25 1.36 8.47
C ALA A 231 -16.70 1.55 8.92
N SER A 232 -17.56 0.56 8.65
CA SER A 232 -18.99 0.64 8.97
C SER A 232 -19.29 0.57 10.47
N GLU A 233 -18.48 -0.19 11.21
CA GLU A 233 -18.59 -0.34 12.67
C GLU A 233 -17.18 -0.29 13.26
N TRP A 234 -16.96 0.59 14.22
CA TRP A 234 -15.67 0.71 14.88
C TRP A 234 -15.77 1.36 16.25
N GLU A 235 -14.83 1.01 17.11
CA GLU A 235 -14.59 1.63 18.40
C GLU A 235 -13.10 1.93 18.52
N LEU A 236 -12.76 3.09 19.06
CA LEU A 236 -11.39 3.50 19.33
C LEU A 236 -11.28 4.07 20.75
N THR A 237 -10.35 3.54 21.53
CA THR A 237 -10.00 4.08 22.83
C THR A 237 -8.54 4.56 22.80
N ALA A 238 -8.30 5.84 23.08
CA ALA A 238 -6.98 6.43 23.07
C ALA A 238 -6.54 6.84 24.49
N THR A 239 -5.28 6.58 24.82
CA THR A 239 -4.62 7.16 25.99
C THR A 239 -4.02 8.50 25.60
N ILE A 240 -4.51 9.58 26.18
CA ILE A 240 -4.12 10.97 25.89
C ILE A 240 -3.24 11.52 27.01
N ASP A 241 -2.07 12.04 26.67
CA ASP A 241 -1.25 12.86 27.60
C ASP A 241 -1.82 14.28 27.66
N ASP A 242 -2.73 14.53 28.59
CA ASP A 242 -3.28 15.86 28.85
C ASP A 242 -2.39 16.63 29.84
N ARG A 243 -1.27 17.16 29.33
CA ARG A 243 -0.28 17.95 30.10
C ARG A 243 0.34 17.19 31.28
N GLY A 244 0.72 15.96 31.03
CA GLY A 244 1.33 15.08 32.04
C GLY A 244 0.31 14.28 32.86
N THR A 245 -0.97 14.38 32.56
CA THR A 245 -2.04 13.55 33.14
C THR A 245 -2.58 12.63 32.05
N GLU A 246 -2.47 11.33 32.23
CA GLU A 246 -3.09 10.37 31.32
C GLU A 246 -4.62 10.40 31.47
N ARG A 247 -5.29 10.50 30.35
CA ARG A 247 -6.76 10.46 30.25
C ARG A 247 -7.18 9.53 29.12
N GLU A 248 -8.36 8.98 29.26
CA GLU A 248 -8.93 8.11 28.24
C GLU A 248 -9.93 8.89 27.38
N LEU A 249 -9.75 8.78 26.04
CA LEU A 249 -10.68 9.26 25.02
C LEU A 249 -11.30 8.04 24.35
N ALA A 250 -12.63 7.90 24.43
CA ALA A 250 -13.39 6.91 23.67
C ALA A 250 -14.09 7.56 22.48
N LEU A 251 -14.05 6.91 21.32
CA LEU A 251 -14.68 7.31 20.06
C LEU A 251 -15.32 6.09 19.39
N SER A 252 -16.40 6.33 18.64
CA SER A 252 -17.12 5.30 17.90
C SER A 252 -17.60 5.81 16.52
N ASP A 253 -18.15 4.91 15.73
CA ASP A 253 -18.81 5.22 14.45
C ASP A 253 -20.01 6.17 14.60
N GLY A 254 -20.66 6.19 15.79
CA GLY A 254 -21.69 7.17 16.13
C GLY A 254 -21.18 8.60 16.35
N ASP A 255 -19.90 8.79 16.66
CA ASP A 255 -19.30 10.08 17.00
C ASP A 255 -18.64 10.74 15.78
N VAL A 256 -17.98 9.98 14.94
CA VAL A 256 -17.11 10.47 13.85
C VAL A 256 -17.32 9.66 12.58
N ALA A 257 -17.54 10.36 11.47
CA ALA A 257 -17.60 9.78 10.13
C ALA A 257 -16.67 10.53 9.17
N VAL A 258 -16.36 9.93 8.03
CA VAL A 258 -15.59 10.55 6.95
C VAL A 258 -16.56 11.06 5.90
N PRO A 259 -16.60 12.38 5.61
CA PRO A 259 -17.49 12.89 4.58
C PRO A 259 -17.03 12.45 3.18
N GLY A 260 -17.98 12.02 2.33
CA GLY A 260 -17.76 11.82 0.90
C GLY A 260 -16.84 10.67 0.52
N VAL A 261 -16.75 9.58 1.30
CA VAL A 261 -15.95 8.41 0.93
C VAL A 261 -16.82 7.36 0.26
N GLU A 262 -16.66 7.22 -1.06
CA GLU A 262 -16.85 5.91 -1.70
C GLU A 262 -15.59 5.07 -1.41
N PRO A 263 -15.72 3.76 -1.11
CA PRO A 263 -14.57 2.91 -0.86
C PRO A 263 -13.71 2.83 -2.12
N VAL A 264 -12.51 3.38 -2.07
CA VAL A 264 -11.52 3.25 -3.15
C VAL A 264 -10.91 1.85 -3.06
N THR A 265 -11.24 1.00 -4.01
CA THR A 265 -10.61 -0.31 -4.26
C THR A 265 -9.32 -0.13 -5.08
N GLU A 266 -8.34 0.58 -4.57
CA GLU A 266 -6.99 0.57 -5.14
C GLU A 266 -6.10 -0.38 -4.33
N VAL A 267 -5.40 -1.28 -5.05
CA VAL A 267 -4.36 -2.15 -4.50
C VAL A 267 -3.23 -1.25 -3.98
N SER A 268 -3.19 -1.04 -2.67
CA SER A 268 -2.16 -0.23 -2.01
C SER A 268 -1.22 -1.14 -1.24
N TYR A 269 0.09 -1.05 -1.51
CA TYR A 269 1.10 -1.71 -0.70
C TYR A 269 1.39 -0.88 0.55
N ASP A 270 1.67 -1.55 1.67
CA ASP A 270 1.92 -0.90 2.95
C ASP A 270 3.28 -0.21 2.99
N SER A 271 4.26 -0.72 2.22
CA SER A 271 5.57 -0.09 2.06
C SER A 271 6.09 -0.19 0.62
N GLY A 272 7.04 0.68 0.25
CA GLY A 272 7.73 0.60 -1.03
C GLY A 272 8.54 -0.68 -1.19
N VAL A 273 9.07 -1.24 -0.09
CA VAL A 273 9.82 -2.51 -0.06
C VAL A 273 8.93 -3.68 -0.42
N GLU A 274 7.72 -3.73 0.14
CA GLU A 274 6.72 -4.77 -0.19
C GLU A 274 6.28 -4.71 -1.66
N ALA A 275 6.00 -3.50 -2.18
CA ALA A 275 5.61 -3.30 -3.57
C ALA A 275 6.71 -3.75 -4.54
N GLU A 276 7.96 -3.37 -4.25
CA GLU A 276 9.11 -3.72 -5.05
C GLU A 276 9.39 -5.23 -5.03
N PHE A 277 9.29 -5.85 -3.85
CA PHE A 277 9.45 -7.30 -3.70
C PHE A 277 8.38 -8.06 -4.48
N ALA A 278 7.10 -7.70 -4.29
CA ALA A 278 5.99 -8.37 -4.97
C ALA A 278 6.08 -8.26 -6.49
N GLY A 279 6.43 -7.08 -7.02
CA GLY A 279 6.62 -6.88 -8.45
C GLY A 279 7.77 -7.69 -9.04
N ARG A 280 8.89 -7.82 -8.30
CA ARG A 280 10.03 -8.64 -8.73
C ARG A 280 9.76 -10.13 -8.62
N PHE A 281 9.05 -10.57 -7.59
CA PHE A 281 8.70 -11.98 -7.40
C PHE A 281 7.74 -12.46 -8.48
N ALA A 282 6.73 -11.67 -8.81
CA ALA A 282 5.74 -11.97 -9.86
C ALA A 282 6.34 -12.08 -11.27
N ALA A 283 7.53 -11.51 -11.49
CA ALA A 283 8.23 -11.59 -12.78
C ALA A 283 9.04 -12.88 -12.96
N LEU A 284 9.08 -13.75 -11.93
CA LEU A 284 9.77 -15.02 -11.98
C LEU A 284 8.80 -16.16 -12.25
N ASP A 285 9.24 -17.11 -13.05
CA ASP A 285 8.55 -18.37 -13.28
C ASP A 285 8.97 -19.36 -12.17
N LEU A 286 8.14 -19.48 -11.15
CA LEU A 286 8.37 -20.31 -9.96
C LEU A 286 7.09 -21.11 -9.66
N ASP A 287 7.25 -22.30 -9.09
CA ASP A 287 6.12 -23.11 -8.60
C ASP A 287 5.47 -22.57 -7.30
N TRP A 288 5.72 -21.29 -6.97
CA TRP A 288 5.18 -20.60 -5.81
C TRP A 288 4.30 -19.43 -6.22
N ASP A 289 3.03 -19.49 -5.89
CA ASP A 289 2.11 -18.35 -5.99
C ASP A 289 2.32 -17.40 -4.81
N LEU A 290 2.53 -16.11 -5.08
CA LEU A 290 2.60 -15.08 -4.05
C LEU A 290 1.19 -14.59 -3.70
N VAL A 291 0.75 -14.89 -2.48
CA VAL A 291 -0.51 -14.42 -1.91
C VAL A 291 -0.25 -13.24 -1.00
N ARG A 292 -0.89 -12.14 -1.28
CA ARG A 292 -0.77 -10.92 -0.48
C ARG A 292 -1.77 -10.92 0.67
N GLU A 293 -1.34 -10.44 1.85
CA GLU A 293 -2.17 -10.32 3.04
C GLU A 293 -3.01 -11.59 3.29
N PRO A 294 -2.36 -12.73 3.54
CA PRO A 294 -3.05 -13.99 3.78
C PRO A 294 -3.91 -13.94 5.05
N GLU A 295 -4.62 -15.02 5.32
CA GLU A 295 -5.45 -15.12 6.52
C GLU A 295 -4.66 -14.92 7.81
N PRO A 296 -5.26 -14.25 8.81
CA PRO A 296 -4.62 -14.01 10.09
C PRO A 296 -4.29 -15.30 10.84
N LEU A 297 -3.07 -15.40 11.37
CA LEU A 297 -2.59 -16.51 12.16
C LEU A 297 -2.85 -16.29 13.66
N ALA A 298 -3.33 -17.31 14.37
CA ALA A 298 -3.50 -17.26 15.80
C ALA A 298 -2.21 -17.72 16.51
N ALA A 299 -1.61 -16.83 17.32
CA ALA A 299 -0.43 -17.10 18.15
C ALA A 299 -0.80 -16.96 19.65
N GLY A 300 -1.45 -17.98 20.22
CA GLY A 300 -1.98 -17.92 21.57
C GLY A 300 -3.05 -16.83 21.74
N GLU A 301 -2.82 -15.86 22.63
CA GLU A 301 -3.71 -14.69 22.83
C GLU A 301 -3.53 -13.61 21.75
N HIS A 302 -2.51 -13.75 20.88
CA HIS A 302 -2.16 -12.80 19.85
C HIS A 302 -2.60 -13.27 18.46
N VAL A 303 -2.66 -12.34 17.53
CA VAL A 303 -2.92 -12.60 16.11
C VAL A 303 -1.83 -11.93 15.29
N VAL A 304 -1.27 -12.67 14.34
CA VAL A 304 -0.28 -12.17 13.37
C VAL A 304 -0.94 -12.11 12.00
N ILE A 305 -0.79 -10.99 11.30
CA ILE A 305 -1.19 -10.85 9.89
C ILE A 305 0.10 -10.71 9.09
N PRO A 306 0.55 -11.75 8.38
CA PRO A 306 1.74 -11.69 7.55
C PRO A 306 1.53 -10.78 6.34
N ASP A 307 2.63 -10.21 5.79
CA ASP A 307 2.54 -9.39 4.58
C ASP A 307 2.21 -10.23 3.35
N PHE A 308 2.80 -11.44 3.29
CA PHE A 308 2.63 -12.38 2.18
C PHE A 308 2.54 -13.83 2.66
N ALA A 309 2.13 -14.69 1.74
CA ALA A 309 2.33 -16.12 1.80
C ALA A 309 2.76 -16.64 0.43
N PHE A 310 3.49 -17.75 0.42
CA PHE A 310 3.85 -18.51 -0.76
C PHE A 310 3.06 -19.82 -0.75
N ASP A 311 2.22 -20.01 -1.75
CA ASP A 311 1.45 -21.24 -1.97
C ASP A 311 2.16 -22.12 -2.98
N TRP A 312 2.49 -23.35 -2.60
CA TRP A 312 3.12 -24.31 -3.48
C TRP A 312 2.16 -24.85 -4.53
N ARG A 313 2.47 -24.65 -5.80
CA ARG A 313 1.65 -25.11 -6.94
C ARG A 313 2.55 -25.55 -8.10
N PRO A 314 3.07 -26.77 -8.09
CA PRO A 314 3.92 -27.26 -9.16
C PRO A 314 3.14 -27.31 -10.49
N GLY A 315 3.74 -26.75 -11.56
CA GLY A 315 3.20 -26.78 -12.92
C GLY A 315 2.03 -25.84 -13.20
N ALA A 316 1.70 -24.89 -12.31
CA ALA A 316 0.68 -23.87 -12.57
C ALA A 316 1.31 -22.65 -13.26
N ASP A 317 0.50 -21.98 -14.13
CA ASP A 317 0.89 -20.68 -14.69
C ASP A 317 0.91 -19.64 -13.54
N THR A 318 2.13 -19.19 -13.16
CA THR A 318 2.37 -18.47 -11.89
C THR A 318 2.21 -16.96 -12.03
N GLY A 319 1.55 -16.32 -11.05
CA GLY A 319 1.35 -14.89 -10.99
C GLY A 319 0.95 -14.37 -9.59
N VAL A 320 1.03 -13.05 -9.37
CA VAL A 320 0.46 -12.40 -8.18
C VAL A 320 -1.06 -12.40 -8.28
N ARG A 321 -1.73 -13.10 -7.37
CA ARG A 321 -3.20 -13.10 -7.28
C ARG A 321 -3.67 -12.24 -6.11
N ASP A 322 -4.63 -11.38 -6.41
CA ASP A 322 -5.37 -10.61 -5.41
C ASP A 322 -6.48 -11.50 -4.81
N THR A 323 -6.48 -11.68 -3.50
CA THR A 323 -7.46 -12.50 -2.76
C THR A 323 -8.88 -11.92 -2.75
N GLY A 324 -9.12 -10.80 -3.45
CA GLY A 324 -10.39 -10.07 -3.46
C GLY A 324 -11.57 -10.75 -4.18
N ARG A 325 -11.40 -11.94 -4.80
CA ARG A 325 -12.51 -12.69 -5.39
C ARG A 325 -12.48 -14.13 -4.91
N GLY A 326 -13.38 -14.42 -3.96
CA GLY A 326 -13.71 -15.79 -3.58
C GLY A 326 -14.02 -16.61 -4.84
N ARG A 327 -13.22 -17.64 -5.06
CA ARG A 327 -13.59 -18.70 -5.97
C ARG A 327 -14.31 -19.74 -5.11
N ASP A 328 -15.59 -19.98 -5.43
CA ASP A 328 -16.32 -21.15 -5.00
C ASP A 328 -15.50 -22.38 -5.43
N SER A 329 -14.79 -22.97 -4.46
CA SER A 329 -14.08 -24.22 -4.65
C SER A 329 -15.09 -25.36 -4.46
N ASP A 330 -15.72 -25.74 -5.57
CA ASP A 330 -16.35 -27.06 -5.69
C ASP A 330 -15.25 -28.02 -6.19
N GLY A 331 -14.47 -28.55 -5.26
CA GLY A 331 -13.41 -29.50 -5.57
C GLY A 331 -12.65 -29.92 -4.32
N THR A 332 -12.75 -31.20 -3.98
CA THR A 332 -12.03 -31.95 -2.95
C THR A 332 -10.51 -32.00 -3.22
N GLY A 333 -9.83 -30.84 -3.14
CA GLY A 333 -8.37 -30.74 -3.20
C GLY A 333 -7.84 -30.29 -1.84
N ASP A 334 -6.81 -30.96 -1.33
CA ASP A 334 -6.09 -30.56 -0.12
C ASP A 334 -5.59 -29.12 -0.27
N ALA A 335 -5.64 -28.31 0.81
CA ALA A 335 -5.16 -26.93 0.78
C ALA A 335 -3.66 -26.93 0.39
N PRO A 336 -3.19 -26.00 -0.48
CA PRO A 336 -1.82 -25.96 -0.91
C PRO A 336 -0.89 -25.76 0.29
N PHE A 337 0.29 -26.40 0.26
CA PHE A 337 1.33 -26.13 1.25
C PHE A 337 1.69 -24.66 1.21
N ARG A 338 1.70 -24.00 2.39
CA ARG A 338 1.85 -22.56 2.51
C ARG A 338 2.99 -22.18 3.43
N VAL A 339 3.84 -21.26 2.97
CA VAL A 339 4.88 -20.60 3.77
C VAL A 339 4.52 -19.13 3.91
N PHE A 340 4.34 -18.65 5.12
CA PHE A 340 4.05 -17.24 5.38
C PHE A 340 5.32 -16.40 5.33
N PHE A 341 5.18 -15.11 5.01
CA PHE A 341 6.30 -14.20 4.88
C PHE A 341 5.99 -12.82 5.43
N GLU A 342 6.89 -12.32 6.28
CA GLU A 342 6.80 -11.00 6.92
C GLU A 342 8.05 -10.18 6.64
N ILE A 343 7.87 -8.87 6.35
CA ILE A 343 8.99 -7.93 6.08
C ILE A 343 9.09 -6.92 7.21
N MET A 344 10.18 -6.98 7.97
CA MET A 344 10.46 -6.13 9.13
C MET A 344 11.52 -5.06 8.80
N GLY A 345 11.10 -3.82 8.50
CA GLY A 345 12.02 -2.79 8.01
C GLY A 345 12.04 -1.46 8.78
N PHE A 346 11.10 -1.19 9.71
CA PHE A 346 11.00 0.12 10.38
C PHE A 346 10.70 0.05 11.88
N TRP A 347 10.83 -1.10 12.48
CA TRP A 347 10.50 -1.35 13.88
C TRP A 347 11.72 -1.19 14.79
N THR A 348 11.48 -1.05 16.10
CA THR A 348 12.59 -1.04 17.06
C THR A 348 13.14 -2.44 17.28
N PRO A 349 14.44 -2.59 17.62
CA PRO A 349 15.04 -3.89 17.92
C PRO A 349 14.22 -4.72 18.92
N GLU A 350 13.77 -4.11 20.00
CA GLU A 350 13.03 -4.79 21.06
C GLU A 350 11.65 -5.27 20.58
N TYR A 351 11.03 -4.55 19.63
CA TYR A 351 9.77 -4.99 19.03
C TYR A 351 9.98 -6.18 18.09
N VAL A 352 11.07 -6.14 17.30
CA VAL A 352 11.44 -7.23 16.41
C VAL A 352 11.72 -8.51 17.20
N GLU A 353 12.54 -8.42 18.27
CA GLU A 353 12.82 -9.55 19.17
C GLU A 353 11.54 -10.13 19.78
N LYS A 354 10.64 -9.27 20.28
CA LYS A 354 9.35 -9.70 20.83
C LYS A 354 8.46 -10.34 19.76
N LYS A 355 8.49 -9.85 18.54
CA LYS A 355 7.70 -10.42 17.44
C LYS A 355 8.28 -11.74 16.97
N LEU A 356 9.60 -11.86 16.83
CA LEU A 356 10.28 -13.13 16.51
C LEU A 356 9.95 -14.21 17.54
N ALA A 357 10.07 -13.90 18.84
CA ALA A 357 9.70 -14.85 19.91
C ALA A 357 8.23 -15.31 19.85
N ARG A 358 7.32 -14.48 19.34
CA ARG A 358 5.91 -14.87 19.13
C ARG A 358 5.72 -15.74 17.89
N LEU A 359 6.51 -15.49 16.85
CA LEU A 359 6.49 -16.31 15.64
C LEU A 359 7.05 -17.70 15.91
N ASP A 360 8.06 -17.82 16.75
CA ASP A 360 8.60 -19.11 17.20
C ASP A 360 7.59 -19.93 18.03
N ALA A 361 6.60 -19.25 18.65
CA ALA A 361 5.52 -19.92 19.39
C ALA A 361 4.37 -20.42 18.48
N LEU A 362 4.42 -20.18 17.17
CA LEU A 362 3.50 -20.74 16.19
C LEU A 362 3.90 -22.19 15.91
N GLU A 363 3.14 -23.13 16.46
CA GLU A 363 3.26 -24.55 16.13
C GLU A 363 2.57 -24.81 14.78
N ASP A 364 3.14 -25.69 13.95
CA ASP A 364 2.59 -26.11 12.65
C ASP A 364 2.44 -25.00 11.58
N VAL A 365 3.16 -23.89 11.71
CA VAL A 365 3.17 -22.79 10.72
C VAL A 365 4.57 -22.56 10.21
N GLU A 366 4.74 -22.74 8.88
CA GLU A 366 6.00 -22.40 8.22
C GLU A 366 6.04 -20.91 7.90
N MET A 367 7.07 -20.21 8.39
CA MET A 367 7.19 -18.77 8.25
C MET A 367 8.60 -18.30 7.97
N LEU A 368 8.75 -17.40 7.00
CA LEU A 368 9.98 -16.66 6.71
C LEU A 368 9.84 -15.22 7.17
N VAL A 369 10.92 -14.63 7.64
CA VAL A 369 10.96 -13.25 8.11
C VAL A 369 12.13 -12.52 7.46
N ALA A 370 11.86 -11.46 6.70
CA ALA A 370 12.91 -10.56 6.22
C ALA A 370 13.14 -9.45 7.25
N VAL A 371 14.39 -9.24 7.69
CA VAL A 371 14.76 -8.27 8.73
C VAL A 371 15.79 -7.29 8.18
N ASP A 372 15.51 -5.98 8.31
CA ASP A 372 16.43 -4.94 7.88
C ASP A 372 17.66 -4.90 8.82
N GLU A 373 18.86 -5.05 8.25
CA GLU A 373 20.13 -5.02 8.99
C GLU A 373 20.34 -3.73 9.78
N SER A 374 19.73 -2.62 9.35
CA SER A 374 19.81 -1.33 10.06
C SER A 374 19.15 -1.35 11.44
N LEU A 375 18.34 -2.36 11.74
CA LEU A 375 17.68 -2.54 13.05
C LEU A 375 18.63 -3.06 14.13
N GLY A 376 19.83 -3.53 13.77
CA GLY A 376 20.86 -3.96 14.73
C GLY A 376 20.50 -5.23 15.53
N VAL A 377 19.57 -6.05 15.04
CA VAL A 377 19.08 -7.29 15.69
C VAL A 377 19.79 -8.56 15.20
N GLY A 378 21.01 -8.42 14.67
CA GLY A 378 21.76 -9.54 14.07
C GLY A 378 21.87 -10.77 14.97
N GLU A 379 22.18 -10.62 16.25
CA GLU A 379 22.27 -11.74 17.21
C GLU A 379 20.92 -12.44 17.42
N ALA A 380 19.81 -11.68 17.43
CA ALA A 380 18.45 -12.25 17.57
C ALA A 380 18.02 -12.98 16.28
N VAL A 381 18.44 -12.47 15.13
CA VAL A 381 18.20 -13.09 13.81
C VAL A 381 18.98 -14.39 13.68
N ASP A 382 20.26 -14.39 14.08
CA ASP A 382 21.12 -15.58 14.07
C ASP A 382 20.62 -16.68 15.03
N ALA A 383 19.92 -16.30 16.10
CA ALA A 383 19.34 -17.25 17.05
C ALA A 383 18.02 -17.89 16.59
N THR A 384 17.38 -17.34 15.54
CA THR A 384 16.03 -17.75 15.07
C THR A 384 16.09 -18.81 13.95
N ASP A 385 17.21 -19.49 13.75
CA ASP A 385 17.41 -20.50 12.70
C ASP A 385 17.18 -20.01 11.24
N ALA A 386 17.10 -20.94 10.30
CA ALA A 386 17.01 -20.72 8.85
C ALA A 386 15.76 -19.90 8.37
N ARG A 387 14.94 -19.39 9.28
CA ARG A 387 13.69 -18.65 8.99
C ARG A 387 13.88 -17.15 8.76
N ALA A 388 15.03 -16.58 9.16
CA ALA A 388 15.28 -15.16 9.03
C ALA A 388 16.17 -14.83 7.83
N ILE A 389 15.78 -13.81 7.05
CA ILE A 389 16.46 -13.34 5.85
C ILE A 389 16.92 -11.89 6.11
N PRO A 390 18.21 -11.63 6.34
CA PRO A 390 18.70 -10.27 6.49
C PRO A 390 18.65 -9.52 5.15
N TYR A 391 18.25 -8.24 5.18
CA TYR A 391 18.27 -7.40 3.99
C TYR A 391 18.69 -5.96 4.31
N SER A 392 19.15 -5.23 3.30
CA SER A 392 19.50 -3.81 3.40
C SER A 392 18.82 -3.05 2.27
N GLY A 393 17.88 -2.17 2.65
CA GLY A 393 17.10 -1.31 1.74
C GLY A 393 16.02 -2.06 0.96
N THR A 394 16.34 -3.17 0.29
CA THR A 394 15.38 -3.97 -0.50
C THR A 394 15.54 -5.45 -0.22
N VAL A 395 14.43 -6.18 -0.14
CA VAL A 395 14.43 -7.64 -0.02
C VAL A 395 14.81 -8.26 -1.38
N ARG A 396 15.88 -9.04 -1.40
CA ARG A 396 16.31 -9.73 -2.62
C ARG A 396 15.49 -10.99 -2.83
N VAL A 397 14.84 -11.08 -3.98
CA VAL A 397 14.05 -12.28 -4.34
C VAL A 397 14.91 -13.55 -4.34
N LYS A 398 16.20 -13.43 -4.69
CA LYS A 398 17.13 -14.57 -4.63
C LYS A 398 17.24 -15.16 -3.23
N ASP A 399 17.37 -14.31 -2.20
CA ASP A 399 17.57 -14.77 -0.82
C ASP A 399 16.30 -15.47 -0.30
N VAL A 400 15.12 -14.94 -0.67
CA VAL A 400 13.81 -15.56 -0.37
C VAL A 400 13.67 -16.91 -1.09
N ARG A 401 14.07 -16.98 -2.37
CA ARG A 401 14.04 -18.22 -3.14
C ARG A 401 14.99 -19.28 -2.56
N ASP A 402 16.17 -18.86 -2.12
CA ASP A 402 17.11 -19.76 -1.47
C ASP A 402 16.56 -20.28 -0.13
N ALA A 403 15.78 -19.47 0.61
CA ALA A 403 15.08 -19.87 1.83
C ALA A 403 13.86 -20.78 1.57
N LEU A 404 13.20 -20.66 0.41
CA LEU A 404 12.10 -21.55 0.00
C LEU A 404 12.59 -22.92 -0.51
N ARG A 405 13.81 -23.00 -1.02
CA ARG A 405 14.38 -24.23 -1.63
C ARG A 405 14.32 -25.48 -0.72
N PRO A 406 14.57 -25.42 0.59
CA PRO A 406 14.44 -26.61 1.45
C PRO A 406 13.01 -27.17 1.50
N TYR A 407 12.00 -26.28 1.49
CA TYR A 407 10.59 -26.66 1.43
C TYR A 407 10.26 -27.31 0.10
N GLU A 408 10.70 -26.70 -0.99
CA GLU A 408 10.56 -27.20 -2.34
C GLU A 408 11.12 -28.62 -2.49
N GLN A 409 12.36 -28.84 -2.04
CA GLN A 409 13.00 -30.15 -2.05
C GLN A 409 12.29 -31.19 -1.18
N ARG A 410 11.70 -30.77 -0.07
CA ARG A 410 10.89 -31.66 0.78
C ARG A 410 9.62 -32.06 0.05
N LEU A 411 8.86 -31.10 -0.49
CA LEU A 411 7.59 -31.32 -1.17
C LEU A 411 7.76 -32.18 -2.43
N VAL A 412 8.81 -31.94 -3.23
CA VAL A 412 9.14 -32.76 -4.39
C VAL A 412 9.45 -34.19 -3.97
N ARG A 413 10.20 -34.41 -2.87
CA ARG A 413 10.47 -35.75 -2.37
C ARG A 413 9.25 -36.48 -1.82
N GLU A 414 8.37 -35.74 -1.11
CA GLU A 414 7.12 -36.28 -0.58
C GLU A 414 6.19 -36.66 -1.72
N SER A 415 5.97 -35.79 -2.72
CA SER A 415 5.14 -36.10 -3.89
C SER A 415 5.75 -37.19 -4.78
N ALA A 416 7.08 -37.29 -4.89
CA ALA A 416 7.71 -38.38 -5.59
C ALA A 416 7.51 -39.76 -4.92
N ALA A 417 7.39 -39.76 -3.58
CA ALA A 417 7.18 -41.00 -2.83
C ALA A 417 5.74 -41.58 -3.01
N ASP A 418 4.78 -40.74 -3.41
CA ASP A 418 3.40 -41.15 -3.66
C ASP A 418 3.17 -41.62 -5.11
N ILE A 419 4.19 -41.47 -6.01
CA ILE A 419 4.11 -41.93 -7.39
C ILE A 419 4.44 -43.42 -7.44
N PRO A 420 3.64 -44.25 -8.16
CA PRO A 420 3.95 -45.63 -8.42
C PRO A 420 5.27 -45.77 -9.21
N ASP A 421 6.07 -46.80 -8.93
CA ASP A 421 7.28 -47.11 -9.69
C ASP A 421 7.03 -47.31 -11.20
N GLU A 422 5.78 -47.56 -11.59
CA GLU A 422 5.33 -47.80 -12.96
C GLU A 422 4.03 -47.00 -13.23
N LEU A 423 4.05 -46.16 -14.28
CA LEU A 423 2.89 -45.43 -14.80
C LEU A 423 2.54 -45.86 -16.22
N ARG A 424 1.25 -45.87 -16.52
CA ARG A 424 0.69 -46.23 -17.85
C ARG A 424 -0.27 -45.12 -18.27
N PRO A 425 0.21 -44.10 -18.97
CA PRO A 425 -0.65 -43.03 -19.47
C PRO A 425 -1.72 -43.60 -20.43
N ASP A 426 -2.94 -43.04 -20.38
CA ASP A 426 -4.05 -43.41 -21.25
C ASP A 426 -3.89 -42.83 -22.68
N ALA A 427 -3.27 -41.65 -22.79
CA ALA A 427 -3.05 -40.97 -24.06
C ALA A 427 -1.84 -41.57 -24.81
N SER A 428 -1.99 -41.80 -26.10
CA SER A 428 -0.88 -42.36 -26.94
C SER A 428 0.36 -41.46 -27.03
N VAL A 429 0.19 -40.15 -26.81
CA VAL A 429 1.26 -39.16 -26.70
C VAL A 429 0.90 -38.21 -25.56
N VAL A 430 1.81 -38.03 -24.63
CA VAL A 430 1.64 -37.11 -23.47
C VAL A 430 2.97 -36.48 -23.12
N SER A 431 2.99 -35.19 -22.83
CA SER A 431 4.19 -34.53 -22.32
C SER A 431 4.46 -34.93 -20.87
N LEU A 432 5.74 -34.95 -20.44
CA LEU A 432 6.08 -35.16 -19.04
C LEU A 432 5.54 -34.05 -18.16
N ALA A 433 5.37 -32.82 -18.71
CA ALA A 433 4.78 -31.70 -18.02
C ALA A 433 3.29 -31.94 -17.72
N ASP A 434 2.51 -32.41 -18.72
CA ASP A 434 1.09 -32.70 -18.53
C ASP A 434 0.87 -33.87 -17.58
N LEU A 435 1.69 -34.93 -17.69
CA LEU A 435 1.62 -36.08 -16.81
C LEU A 435 2.02 -35.71 -15.37
N ALA A 436 3.01 -34.85 -15.19
CA ALA A 436 3.40 -34.34 -13.89
C ALA A 436 2.27 -33.48 -13.28
N ALA A 437 1.64 -32.62 -14.10
CA ALA A 437 0.50 -31.81 -13.67
C ALA A 437 -0.72 -32.67 -13.29
N GLU A 438 -1.01 -33.75 -14.03
CA GLU A 438 -2.08 -34.70 -13.72
C GLU A 438 -1.88 -35.37 -12.37
N HIS A 439 -0.64 -35.72 -12.04
CA HIS A 439 -0.28 -36.33 -10.75
C HIS A 439 0.05 -35.31 -9.65
N GLY A 440 -0.02 -33.99 -9.92
CA GLY A 440 0.29 -32.92 -8.95
C GLY A 440 1.74 -32.88 -8.50
N VAL A 441 2.67 -33.28 -9.38
CA VAL A 441 4.13 -33.38 -9.10
C VAL A 441 4.94 -32.58 -10.10
N ARG A 442 6.24 -32.45 -9.87
CA ARG A 442 7.17 -31.91 -10.87
C ARG A 442 7.67 -33.01 -11.83
N GLU A 443 8.06 -32.60 -13.03
CA GLU A 443 8.65 -33.54 -14.02
C GLU A 443 9.85 -34.33 -13.47
N ASP A 444 10.66 -33.70 -12.59
CA ASP A 444 11.82 -34.34 -11.96
C ASP A 444 11.42 -35.61 -11.16
N ALA A 445 10.20 -35.60 -10.59
CA ALA A 445 9.64 -36.74 -9.87
C ALA A 445 9.34 -37.95 -10.78
N LEU A 446 9.22 -37.72 -12.10
CA LEU A 446 8.97 -38.75 -13.10
C LEU A 446 10.25 -39.32 -13.72
N GLU A 447 11.46 -38.85 -13.31
CA GLU A 447 12.73 -39.29 -13.92
C GLU A 447 13.00 -40.79 -13.70
N ASP A 448 12.69 -41.32 -12.54
CA ASP A 448 12.92 -42.70 -12.14
C ASP A 448 11.69 -43.60 -12.36
N VAL A 449 10.60 -43.09 -12.90
CA VAL A 449 9.36 -43.84 -13.15
C VAL A 449 9.45 -44.63 -14.44
N SER A 450 9.03 -45.91 -14.42
CA SER A 450 8.94 -46.78 -15.59
C SER A 450 7.64 -46.55 -16.37
N PHE A 451 7.73 -46.48 -17.70
CA PHE A 451 6.60 -46.35 -18.62
C PHE A 451 6.48 -47.53 -19.58
N PRO A 452 5.96 -48.70 -19.16
CA PRO A 452 6.00 -49.94 -19.97
C PRO A 452 5.23 -49.87 -21.28
N THR A 453 4.26 -48.94 -21.40
CA THR A 453 3.42 -48.77 -22.59
C THR A 453 3.88 -47.64 -23.49
N HIS A 454 4.87 -46.86 -23.09
CA HIS A 454 5.38 -45.71 -23.82
C HIS A 454 6.87 -45.67 -23.85
N GLU A 455 7.42 -45.05 -24.87
CA GLU A 455 8.85 -44.73 -24.95
C GLU A 455 9.06 -43.26 -24.69
N ARG A 456 10.10 -42.95 -23.95
CA ARG A 456 10.48 -41.54 -23.66
C ARG A 456 11.27 -40.98 -24.83
N VAL A 457 10.72 -39.96 -25.46
CA VAL A 457 11.29 -39.19 -26.56
C VAL A 457 11.46 -37.73 -26.11
N GLY A 458 12.65 -37.38 -25.63
CA GLY A 458 12.88 -36.09 -25.00
C GLY A 458 12.04 -35.90 -23.76
N ARG A 459 11.16 -34.91 -23.78
CA ARG A 459 10.18 -34.60 -22.71
C ARG A 459 8.76 -35.11 -23.00
N THR A 460 8.60 -36.01 -23.99
CA THR A 460 7.31 -36.57 -24.39
C THR A 460 7.36 -38.10 -24.27
N LEU A 461 6.27 -38.68 -23.75
CA LEU A 461 6.03 -40.12 -23.76
C LEU A 461 5.21 -40.47 -24.99
N VAL A 462 5.66 -41.38 -25.79
CA VAL A 462 5.05 -41.76 -27.07
C VAL A 462 4.80 -43.26 -27.10
N ALA A 463 3.59 -43.68 -27.42
CA ALA A 463 3.24 -45.08 -27.57
C ALA A 463 3.96 -45.68 -28.80
N PRO A 464 4.40 -46.98 -28.76
CA PRO A 464 5.15 -47.61 -29.84
C PRO A 464 4.45 -47.58 -31.19
N ASP A 465 3.12 -47.71 -31.22
CA ASP A 465 2.32 -47.66 -32.45
C ASP A 465 2.36 -46.29 -33.15
N VAL A 466 2.45 -45.20 -32.38
CA VAL A 466 2.64 -43.84 -32.91
C VAL A 466 4.04 -43.68 -33.47
N LEU A 467 5.05 -44.25 -32.82
CA LEU A 467 6.43 -44.24 -33.36
C LEU A 467 6.54 -45.01 -34.66
N ASP A 468 5.84 -46.17 -34.78
CA ASP A 468 5.79 -46.95 -36.01
C ASP A 468 5.08 -46.15 -37.13
N GLU A 469 3.97 -45.49 -36.85
CA GLU A 469 3.29 -44.61 -37.81
C GLU A 469 4.16 -43.43 -38.26
N LEU A 470 4.87 -42.80 -37.34
CA LEU A 470 5.80 -41.73 -37.66
C LEU A 470 6.98 -42.21 -38.51
N ALA A 471 7.49 -43.43 -38.27
CA ALA A 471 8.54 -44.01 -39.07
C ALA A 471 8.12 -44.27 -40.53
N GLU A 472 6.82 -44.55 -40.77
CA GLU A 472 6.30 -44.67 -42.12
C GLU A 472 6.11 -43.31 -42.83
N ARG A 473 5.78 -42.26 -42.06
CA ARG A 473 5.50 -40.92 -42.59
C ARG A 473 6.73 -40.04 -42.75
N ILE A 474 7.78 -40.24 -41.96
CA ILE A 474 9.03 -39.47 -42.01
C ILE A 474 10.06 -40.33 -42.77
N GLN A 475 10.48 -39.88 -43.94
CA GLN A 475 11.38 -40.63 -44.82
C GLN A 475 12.69 -39.86 -45.05
N PRO A 476 13.81 -40.58 -45.26
CA PRO A 476 15.06 -39.94 -45.66
C PRO A 476 14.92 -39.05 -46.89
N GLY A 477 15.53 -37.89 -46.86
CA GLY A 477 15.41 -36.86 -47.92
C GLY A 477 14.27 -35.86 -47.73
N MET A 478 13.43 -36.04 -46.73
CA MET A 478 12.41 -35.05 -46.35
C MET A 478 13.04 -33.76 -45.81
N GLY A 479 12.46 -32.61 -46.08
CA GLY A 479 12.88 -31.35 -45.45
C GLY A 479 12.56 -31.33 -43.96
N TYR A 480 13.42 -30.68 -43.16
CA TYR A 480 13.25 -30.60 -41.70
C TYR A 480 11.91 -29.99 -41.31
N GLU A 481 11.49 -28.85 -41.92
CA GLU A 481 10.20 -28.23 -41.64
C GLU A 481 9.03 -29.23 -41.85
N ALA A 482 9.03 -29.96 -42.94
CA ALA A 482 7.95 -30.93 -43.21
C ALA A 482 7.98 -32.12 -42.22
N ALA A 483 9.12 -32.49 -41.66
CA ALA A 483 9.22 -33.50 -40.60
C ALA A 483 8.75 -32.94 -39.25
N SER A 484 9.13 -31.69 -38.91
CA SER A 484 8.69 -30.97 -37.72
C SER A 484 7.17 -30.80 -37.69
N ASP A 485 6.56 -30.37 -38.80
CA ASP A 485 5.10 -30.26 -38.93
C ASP A 485 4.38 -31.58 -38.63
N ARG A 486 4.96 -32.70 -39.09
CA ARG A 486 4.38 -34.03 -38.83
C ARG A 486 4.53 -34.47 -37.37
N LEU A 487 5.65 -34.14 -36.71
CA LEU A 487 5.84 -34.42 -35.30
C LEU A 487 4.86 -33.58 -34.45
N ALA A 488 4.67 -32.32 -34.84
CA ALA A 488 3.72 -31.42 -34.19
C ALA A 488 2.25 -31.87 -34.33
N GLU A 489 1.85 -32.53 -35.46
CA GLU A 489 0.52 -33.14 -35.64
C GLU A 489 0.22 -34.19 -34.52
N TYR A 490 1.23 -34.81 -33.95
CA TYR A 490 1.11 -35.78 -32.85
C TYR A 490 1.39 -35.17 -31.47
N GLY A 491 1.66 -33.87 -31.39
CA GLY A 491 1.96 -33.18 -30.12
C GLY A 491 3.41 -33.42 -29.62
N ILE A 492 4.32 -33.80 -30.50
CA ILE A 492 5.75 -33.98 -30.17
C ILE A 492 6.49 -32.68 -30.50
N GLU A 493 6.98 -31.99 -29.46
CA GLU A 493 7.66 -30.70 -29.59
C GLU A 493 9.19 -30.82 -29.72
N ASP A 494 9.81 -31.93 -29.22
CA ASP A 494 11.24 -32.15 -29.35
C ASP A 494 11.59 -32.91 -30.63
N ASP A 495 11.65 -32.17 -31.72
CA ASP A 495 11.98 -32.69 -33.05
C ASP A 495 13.30 -33.45 -33.04
N SER A 496 14.31 -32.94 -32.31
CA SER A 496 15.66 -33.53 -32.29
C SER A 496 15.64 -34.90 -31.62
N ALA A 497 14.98 -35.04 -30.49
CA ALA A 497 14.84 -36.31 -29.79
C ALA A 497 14.01 -37.31 -30.60
N ALA A 498 12.91 -36.85 -31.22
CA ALA A 498 12.02 -37.67 -32.03
C ALA A 498 12.74 -38.21 -33.29
N LEU A 499 13.41 -37.35 -34.04
CA LEU A 499 14.17 -37.75 -35.22
C LEU A 499 15.33 -38.69 -34.85
N ALA A 500 16.03 -38.41 -33.74
CA ALA A 500 17.10 -39.31 -33.26
C ALA A 500 16.53 -40.69 -32.87
N ARG A 501 15.36 -40.76 -32.25
CA ARG A 501 14.68 -42.01 -31.89
C ARG A 501 14.23 -42.80 -33.13
N LEU A 502 13.79 -42.10 -34.17
CA LEU A 502 13.44 -42.72 -35.46
C LEU A 502 14.66 -43.13 -36.32
N GLY A 503 15.88 -42.89 -35.83
CA GLY A 503 17.13 -43.24 -36.52
C GLY A 503 17.56 -42.19 -37.55
N TYR A 504 17.14 -40.95 -37.41
CA TYR A 504 17.47 -39.86 -38.31
C TYR A 504 18.36 -38.79 -37.65
N ARG A 505 19.04 -38.02 -38.49
CA ARG A 505 19.73 -36.78 -38.16
C ARG A 505 19.33 -35.69 -39.14
N VAL A 506 19.50 -34.43 -38.76
CA VAL A 506 19.28 -33.30 -39.66
C VAL A 506 20.58 -32.84 -40.26
N ALA A 507 20.69 -32.90 -41.59
CA ALA A 507 21.84 -32.34 -42.33
C ALA A 507 21.47 -30.91 -42.76
N TRP A 508 22.17 -29.90 -42.19
CA TRP A 508 21.93 -28.48 -42.47
C TRP A 508 22.71 -28.01 -43.71
N ALA A 509 22.00 -27.50 -44.71
CA ALA A 509 22.57 -26.88 -45.90
C ALA A 509 22.46 -25.35 -45.84
N GLY A 510 23.11 -24.71 -44.85
CA GLY A 510 23.08 -23.27 -44.62
C GLY A 510 22.04 -22.82 -43.58
N LEU A 511 21.78 -21.49 -43.47
CA LEU A 511 20.83 -20.92 -42.52
C LEU A 511 19.37 -21.14 -43.04
N GLY A 512 18.73 -22.21 -42.59
CA GLY A 512 17.27 -22.39 -42.76
C GLY A 512 16.80 -23.56 -43.63
N SER A 513 17.67 -24.37 -44.25
CA SER A 513 17.26 -25.59 -44.96
C SER A 513 17.97 -26.83 -44.38
N GLY A 514 17.22 -27.64 -43.62
CA GLY A 514 17.66 -28.94 -43.13
C GLY A 514 17.02 -30.07 -43.92
N THR A 515 17.71 -31.19 -44.11
CA THR A 515 17.20 -32.42 -44.74
C THR A 515 17.40 -33.58 -43.79
N ILE A 516 16.42 -34.48 -43.68
CA ILE A 516 16.48 -35.66 -42.83
C ILE A 516 17.33 -36.73 -43.52
N GLU A 517 18.37 -37.20 -42.84
CA GLU A 517 19.26 -38.27 -43.28
C GLU A 517 19.29 -39.42 -42.27
N PRO A 518 19.51 -40.65 -42.70
CA PRO A 518 19.73 -41.75 -41.75
C PRO A 518 20.93 -41.47 -40.83
N ARG A 519 20.81 -41.85 -39.57
CA ARG A 519 21.89 -41.77 -38.60
C ARG A 519 22.78 -43.02 -38.79
N ASP A 520 24.07 -42.84 -39.01
CA ASP A 520 25.00 -43.96 -39.06
C ASP A 520 25.00 -44.72 -37.73
N PRO A 521 24.95 -46.06 -37.73
CA PRO A 521 24.84 -46.85 -36.50
C PRO A 521 26.12 -46.89 -35.65
N GLU A 522 27.20 -46.20 -36.04
CA GLU A 522 28.47 -46.15 -35.34
C GLU A 522 28.97 -44.73 -35.13
N VAL A 523 28.48 -44.03 -34.10
CA VAL A 523 29.27 -43.02 -33.35
C VAL A 523 28.64 -42.84 -31.97
#